data_bdfe0365a92195392348174e9945a1ba
#
_entry.id   bdfe0365a92195392348174e9945a1ba
#
_cell.length_a   1.000
_cell.length_b   1.000
_cell.length_c   1.000
_cell.angle_alpha   90.00
_cell.angle_beta   90.00
_cell.angle_gamma   90.00
#
_symmetry.space_group_name_H-M   'P 1'
#
loop_
_entity.id
_entity.type
_entity.pdbx_description
1 polymer ?
#
loop_
_entity_poly.entity_id
_entity_poly.type
_entity_poly.pdbx_seq_one_letter_code
_entity_poly.pdbx_strand_id
1 'polypeptide(L)'
;MDGKALLTLDGLRPDEGTVRCWTVINREDWEATADLGAQRDKLWKVLPNAPNGALSVAALRAAGLTPERCHQAASLEHRRLRNPGIIPGMDPGERRRRIADVLPKEGEPWAPPNRAAVMWLLIAEALENDHDVAGAELIDAMTENGTIRCLRLTWRAKLRNGWGAEGPILHLDATLRPELVTPFISYVTIAEALVATEPHVHVRQILRAPVSAKALTPGEDAMLRDRTAAETHLRQISALIALRAASLRGRSTAAPDLLVIAQKAVVDALRAAGLPRNVQAAHFNALSGIDRWRNVAGLMVLGRTLPTPSTVEALTTAVTNSPPLTSRGDVAWWYEREERRIALADGGLHILPGEKHADPTAEAIRWSICEGELIQAIGRGRGVNRTAAAPLEIDLLTDVVLPIAVHAVLPWDDICPSDHDVMATRGVILENAADMAKAFPDLWPSREAAKKQNQRRGTNCYYSYFSNSRLSPSSSIVTYRPAGAGQKDRTARFDLALNPEPLVWLERQLGPMAHFEMVDAGGLDPAAPDHAGARASLEALAARLDAALRQRITHDRGRLATLFKRMEAAQPDPAAE
;
A
#
# COMPACT_ATOMS: atom_id res chain seq x y z
N MET A 1 10.14 -16.36 -1.49
CA MET A 1 11.50 -15.98 -1.96
C MET A 1 12.29 -15.48 -0.77
N ASP A 2 13.05 -16.33 -0.10
CA ASP A 2 13.80 -15.92 1.09
C ASP A 2 15.30 -15.88 0.80
N GLY A 3 15.68 -15.19 -0.28
CA GLY A 3 17.07 -14.88 -0.57
C GLY A 3 17.61 -13.71 0.26
N LYS A 4 17.14 -13.55 1.51
CA LYS A 4 17.63 -12.53 2.45
C LYS A 4 18.03 -13.19 3.76
N ALA A 5 19.19 -12.80 4.28
CA ALA A 5 19.65 -13.22 5.60
C ALA A 5 20.44 -12.11 6.27
N LEU A 6 20.42 -12.09 7.59
CA LEU A 6 21.32 -11.30 8.42
C LEU A 6 22.32 -12.23 9.10
N LEU A 7 23.58 -11.88 9.06
CA LEU A 7 24.67 -12.50 9.82
C LEU A 7 25.25 -11.47 10.77
N THR A 8 25.28 -11.77 12.06
CA THR A 8 25.99 -10.94 13.04
C THR A 8 27.50 -11.09 12.81
N LEU A 9 28.25 -10.01 12.97
CA LEU A 9 29.71 -10.09 12.82
C LEU A 9 30.34 -11.05 13.84
N ASP A 10 29.81 -11.11 15.07
CA ASP A 10 30.28 -12.03 16.08
C ASP A 10 30.20 -13.50 15.64
N GLY A 11 29.14 -13.87 14.89
CA GLY A 11 29.04 -15.22 14.32
C GLY A 11 30.02 -15.53 13.19
N LEU A 12 30.74 -14.54 12.68
CA LEU A 12 31.76 -14.68 11.62
C LEU A 12 33.19 -14.60 12.14
N ARG A 13 33.39 -14.50 13.45
CA ARG A 13 34.74 -14.47 14.06
C ARG A 13 35.55 -15.70 13.67
N PRO A 14 36.87 -15.56 13.56
CA PRO A 14 37.77 -16.67 13.21
C PRO A 14 38.09 -17.60 14.39
N ASP A 15 37.59 -17.33 15.60
CA ASP A 15 37.89 -18.11 16.79
C ASP A 15 37.35 -19.55 16.72
N GLU A 16 37.98 -20.47 17.46
CA GLU A 16 37.63 -21.88 17.45
C GLU A 16 36.17 -22.14 17.79
N GLY A 17 35.56 -21.36 18.68
CA GLY A 17 34.17 -21.52 19.09
C GLY A 17 33.18 -21.31 17.95
N THR A 18 33.51 -20.40 17.02
CA THR A 18 32.63 -20.04 15.89
C THR A 18 32.88 -20.87 14.63
N VAL A 19 34.10 -21.39 14.42
CA VAL A 19 34.48 -22.17 13.23
C VAL A 19 34.43 -23.67 13.42
N ARG A 20 34.41 -24.14 14.66
CA ARG A 20 34.48 -25.56 15.00
C ARG A 20 33.43 -26.41 14.29
N CYS A 21 33.90 -27.50 13.67
CA CYS A 21 33.01 -28.57 13.21
C CYS A 21 32.44 -29.31 14.42
N TRP A 22 31.16 -29.61 14.41
CA TRP A 22 30.43 -30.20 15.55
C TRP A 22 30.91 -31.59 15.96
N THR A 23 31.54 -32.32 15.05
CA THR A 23 32.11 -33.62 15.26
C THR A 23 33.52 -33.62 14.72
N VAL A 24 34.44 -33.08 15.51
CA VAL A 24 35.88 -33.27 15.22
C VAL A 24 36.22 -34.68 15.71
N ILE A 25 36.14 -35.65 14.81
CA ILE A 25 36.37 -37.07 15.11
C ILE A 25 37.71 -37.51 14.59
N ASN A 26 38.26 -36.84 13.57
CA ASN A 26 39.48 -37.23 12.90
C ASN A 26 40.37 -36.04 12.53
N ARG A 27 41.54 -36.31 11.98
CA ARG A 27 42.51 -35.31 11.56
C ARG A 27 42.00 -34.38 10.48
N GLU A 28 41.20 -34.89 9.54
CA GLU A 28 40.62 -34.10 8.46
C GLU A 28 39.66 -33.03 8.96
N ASP A 29 38.90 -33.30 10.03
CA ASP A 29 38.00 -32.32 10.63
C ASP A 29 38.79 -31.19 11.33
N TRP A 30 39.94 -31.50 11.93
CA TRP A 30 40.84 -30.50 12.47
C TRP A 30 41.45 -29.60 11.39
N GLU A 31 41.94 -30.21 10.30
CA GLU A 31 42.47 -29.50 9.15
C GLU A 31 41.36 -28.61 8.51
N ALA A 32 40.15 -29.13 8.33
CA ALA A 32 38.99 -28.36 7.82
C ALA A 32 38.63 -27.17 8.72
N THR A 33 38.66 -27.36 10.05
CA THR A 33 38.41 -26.28 11.02
C THR A 33 39.48 -25.20 10.94
N ALA A 34 40.77 -25.60 10.86
CA ALA A 34 41.88 -24.67 10.73
C ALA A 34 41.82 -23.90 9.39
N ASP A 35 41.53 -24.59 8.30
CA ASP A 35 41.38 -23.97 6.97
C ASP A 35 40.25 -22.93 6.95
N LEU A 36 39.07 -23.25 7.51
CA LEU A 36 37.96 -22.31 7.61
C LEU A 36 38.30 -21.11 8.50
N GLY A 37 38.97 -21.37 9.65
CA GLY A 37 39.46 -20.31 10.54
C GLY A 37 40.41 -19.36 9.84
N ALA A 38 41.32 -19.87 9.03
CA ALA A 38 42.25 -19.06 8.26
C ALA A 38 41.55 -18.18 7.20
N GLN A 39 40.49 -18.67 6.55
CA GLN A 39 39.73 -17.84 5.61
C GLN A 39 38.88 -16.78 6.35
N ARG A 40 38.26 -17.13 7.48
CA ARG A 40 37.53 -16.17 8.31
C ARG A 40 38.45 -15.10 8.91
N ASP A 41 39.68 -15.43 9.28
CA ASP A 41 40.68 -14.46 9.74
C ASP A 41 40.97 -13.39 8.68
N LYS A 42 41.14 -13.81 7.41
CA LYS A 42 41.29 -12.86 6.30
C LYS A 42 40.07 -11.96 6.14
N LEU A 43 38.85 -12.53 6.17
CA LEU A 43 37.61 -11.76 6.09
C LEU A 43 37.45 -10.81 7.28
N TRP A 44 37.83 -11.26 8.48
CA TRP A 44 37.75 -10.45 9.71
C TRP A 44 38.68 -9.23 9.70
N LYS A 45 39.77 -9.24 8.93
CA LYS A 45 40.62 -8.05 8.72
C LYS A 45 39.89 -6.93 7.98
N VAL A 46 38.86 -7.27 7.21
CA VAL A 46 38.07 -6.31 6.42
C VAL A 46 36.80 -5.85 7.15
N LEU A 47 36.02 -6.79 7.70
CA LEU A 47 34.66 -6.52 8.19
C LEU A 47 34.53 -5.43 9.28
N PRO A 48 35.35 -5.41 10.36
CA PRO A 48 35.16 -4.46 11.45
C PRO A 48 35.33 -2.99 11.02
N ASN A 49 36.22 -2.73 10.08
CA ASN A 49 36.62 -1.39 9.66
C ASN A 49 36.05 -0.93 8.33
N ALA A 50 35.32 -1.81 7.62
CA ALA A 50 34.69 -1.44 6.36
C ALA A 50 33.53 -0.48 6.60
N PRO A 51 33.24 0.48 5.71
CA PRO A 51 32.05 1.32 5.80
C PRO A 51 30.76 0.52 5.60
N ASN A 52 29.62 1.07 6.00
CA ASN A 52 28.32 0.48 5.66
C ASN A 52 28.14 0.49 4.13
N GLY A 53 27.52 -0.56 3.61
CA GLY A 53 27.32 -0.79 2.18
C GLY A 53 27.96 -2.10 1.70
N ALA A 54 28.13 -2.24 0.39
CA ALA A 54 28.72 -3.41 -0.26
C ALA A 54 30.17 -3.63 0.20
N LEU A 55 30.57 -4.90 0.36
CA LEU A 55 31.96 -5.23 0.68
C LEU A 55 32.85 -4.96 -0.53
N SER A 56 33.94 -4.19 -0.31
CA SER A 56 34.89 -3.85 -1.36
C SER A 56 35.71 -5.03 -1.83
N VAL A 57 35.65 -5.35 -3.12
CA VAL A 57 36.46 -6.41 -3.73
C VAL A 57 37.96 -6.15 -3.60
N ALA A 58 38.38 -4.89 -3.71
CA ALA A 58 39.79 -4.50 -3.54
C ALA A 58 40.30 -4.79 -2.12
N ALA A 59 39.47 -4.50 -1.10
CA ALA A 59 39.81 -4.78 0.30
C ALA A 59 39.88 -6.29 0.57
N LEU A 60 38.98 -7.08 -0.02
CA LEU A 60 38.96 -8.54 0.12
C LEU A 60 40.20 -9.19 -0.54
N ARG A 61 40.59 -8.71 -1.73
CA ARG A 61 41.83 -9.15 -2.39
C ARG A 61 43.07 -8.77 -1.59
N ALA A 62 43.12 -7.55 -1.08
CA ALA A 62 44.25 -7.09 -0.23
C ALA A 62 44.36 -7.92 1.05
N ALA A 63 43.25 -8.43 1.59
CA ALA A 63 43.27 -9.38 2.72
C ALA A 63 43.69 -10.81 2.32
N GLY A 64 43.91 -11.08 1.04
CA GLY A 64 44.39 -12.37 0.52
C GLY A 64 43.26 -13.39 0.29
N LEU A 65 42.04 -12.96 0.07
CA LEU A 65 40.94 -13.81 -0.40
C LEU A 65 41.03 -14.01 -1.91
N THR A 66 40.76 -15.25 -2.35
CA THR A 66 40.66 -15.63 -3.77
C THR A 66 39.36 -16.38 -4.02
N PRO A 67 38.82 -16.41 -5.26
CA PRO A 67 37.61 -17.15 -5.57
C PRO A 67 37.64 -18.60 -5.11
N GLU A 68 38.74 -19.32 -5.41
CA GLU A 68 38.89 -20.74 -5.08
C GLU A 68 38.85 -20.96 -3.56
N ARG A 69 39.49 -20.07 -2.79
CA ARG A 69 39.48 -20.14 -1.32
C ARG A 69 38.10 -19.84 -0.74
N CYS A 70 37.36 -18.94 -1.36
CA CYS A 70 35.97 -18.66 -0.96
C CYS A 70 35.05 -19.84 -1.28
N HIS A 71 35.19 -20.50 -2.44
CA HIS A 71 34.46 -21.75 -2.74
C HIS A 71 34.80 -22.86 -1.74
N GLN A 72 36.08 -23.02 -1.40
CA GLN A 72 36.51 -23.96 -0.37
C GLN A 72 35.88 -23.62 0.99
N ALA A 73 35.90 -22.35 1.40
CA ALA A 73 35.28 -21.90 2.65
C ALA A 73 33.76 -22.18 2.68
N ALA A 74 33.06 -21.96 1.58
CA ALA A 74 31.62 -22.29 1.48
C ALA A 74 31.36 -23.79 1.69
N SER A 75 32.19 -24.66 1.11
CA SER A 75 32.13 -26.10 1.31
C SER A 75 32.41 -26.49 2.78
N LEU A 76 33.41 -25.87 3.39
CA LEU A 76 33.75 -26.08 4.79
C LEU A 76 32.63 -25.63 5.75
N GLU A 77 31.94 -24.51 5.46
CA GLU A 77 30.76 -24.10 6.22
C GLU A 77 29.67 -25.17 6.17
N HIS A 78 29.43 -25.80 5.03
CA HIS A 78 28.45 -26.89 4.92
C HIS A 78 28.83 -28.12 5.74
N ARG A 79 30.12 -28.44 5.88
CA ARG A 79 30.60 -29.55 6.73
C ARG A 79 30.33 -29.30 8.22
N ARG A 80 30.09 -28.08 8.64
CA ARG A 80 29.67 -27.73 10.01
C ARG A 80 28.19 -28.06 10.29
N LEU A 81 27.37 -28.38 9.28
CA LEU A 81 26.00 -28.78 9.48
C LEU A 81 25.92 -30.09 10.22
N ARG A 82 25.30 -30.08 11.39
CA ARG A 82 24.95 -31.33 12.09
C ARG A 82 23.89 -32.07 11.29
N ASN A 83 24.11 -33.35 11.07
CA ASN A 83 23.06 -34.21 10.53
C ASN A 83 22.07 -34.58 11.65
N PRO A 84 20.83 -34.16 11.60
CA PRO A 84 19.82 -34.50 12.60
C PRO A 84 19.41 -35.98 12.53
N GLY A 85 19.99 -36.78 11.61
CA GLY A 85 19.66 -38.19 11.46
C GLY A 85 18.20 -38.45 11.07
N ILE A 86 17.61 -37.59 10.27
CA ILE A 86 16.24 -37.74 9.78
C ILE A 86 16.20 -38.81 8.70
N ILE A 87 15.31 -39.79 8.87
CA ILE A 87 15.06 -40.85 7.90
C ILE A 87 13.64 -40.73 7.35
N PRO A 88 13.35 -41.22 6.13
CA PRO A 88 11.99 -41.31 5.60
C PRO A 88 11.09 -42.09 6.56
N GLY A 89 9.87 -41.59 6.82
CA GLY A 89 8.92 -42.22 7.72
C GLY A 89 9.05 -41.91 9.22
N MET A 90 10.02 -41.08 9.61
CA MET A 90 10.19 -40.64 11.00
C MET A 90 8.95 -39.82 11.46
N ASP A 91 8.54 -40.07 12.72
CA ASP A 91 7.46 -39.31 13.37
C ASP A 91 7.70 -37.82 13.36
N PRO A 92 6.69 -36.97 13.03
CA PRO A 92 6.85 -35.51 12.94
C PRO A 92 7.30 -34.84 14.25
N GLY A 93 6.97 -35.43 15.41
CA GLY A 93 7.40 -34.90 16.72
C GLY A 93 8.86 -35.24 17.00
N GLU A 94 9.32 -36.44 16.66
CA GLU A 94 10.71 -36.86 16.77
C GLU A 94 11.59 -36.08 15.79
N ARG A 95 11.12 -35.88 14.54
CA ARG A 95 11.79 -35.08 13.54
C ARG A 95 12.01 -33.64 14.03
N ARG A 96 10.99 -33.02 14.63
CA ARG A 96 11.12 -31.66 15.20
C ARG A 96 12.12 -31.61 16.35
N ARG A 97 12.11 -32.59 17.25
CA ARG A 97 13.09 -32.69 18.35
C ARG A 97 14.50 -32.79 17.82
N ARG A 98 14.79 -33.72 16.91
CA ARG A 98 16.12 -33.90 16.31
C ARG A 98 16.62 -32.65 15.58
N ILE A 99 15.73 -31.91 14.89
CA ILE A 99 16.09 -30.63 14.27
C ILE A 99 16.42 -29.60 15.36
N ALA A 100 15.61 -29.49 16.41
CA ALA A 100 15.87 -28.56 17.51
C ALA A 100 17.18 -28.84 18.25
N ASP A 101 17.55 -30.11 18.42
CA ASP A 101 18.80 -30.53 19.10
C ASP A 101 20.08 -30.14 18.33
N VAL A 102 19.95 -29.93 17.01
CA VAL A 102 21.11 -29.52 16.17
C VAL A 102 21.15 -28.02 15.89
N LEU A 103 20.13 -27.28 16.28
CA LEU A 103 20.12 -25.81 16.17
C LEU A 103 20.96 -25.18 17.29
N PRO A 104 21.60 -24.02 17.04
CA PRO A 104 22.31 -23.29 18.08
C PRO A 104 21.34 -22.88 19.19
N LYS A 105 21.86 -22.88 20.42
CA LYS A 105 21.11 -22.40 21.58
C LYS A 105 21.13 -20.87 21.62
N GLU A 106 20.11 -20.31 22.25
CA GLU A 106 20.00 -18.86 22.46
C GLU A 106 21.28 -18.33 23.18
N GLY A 107 21.86 -17.27 22.60
CA GLY A 107 23.10 -16.65 23.14
C GLY A 107 24.40 -17.22 22.59
N GLU A 108 24.39 -18.28 21.78
CA GLU A 108 25.63 -18.75 21.13
C GLU A 108 25.94 -17.83 19.92
N PRO A 109 27.15 -17.23 19.85
CA PRO A 109 27.60 -16.46 18.68
C PRO A 109 27.85 -17.40 17.51
N TRP A 110 26.88 -17.56 16.64
CA TRP A 110 26.91 -18.55 15.58
C TRP A 110 26.30 -18.06 14.28
N ALA A 111 27.06 -18.08 13.22
CA ALA A 111 26.50 -17.86 11.89
C ALA A 111 25.92 -19.16 11.34
N PRO A 112 24.64 -19.21 10.94
CA PRO A 112 24.08 -20.40 10.33
C PRO A 112 24.89 -20.86 9.12
N PRO A 113 25.42 -22.10 9.08
CA PRO A 113 26.36 -22.56 8.04
C PRO A 113 25.86 -22.34 6.62
N ASN A 114 24.58 -22.59 6.34
CA ASN A 114 24.01 -22.35 5.03
C ASN A 114 24.08 -20.87 4.61
N ARG A 115 23.90 -19.95 5.55
CA ARG A 115 23.98 -18.50 5.27
C ARG A 115 25.42 -18.05 5.13
N ALA A 116 26.32 -18.56 5.98
CA ALA A 116 27.75 -18.29 5.86
C ALA A 116 28.30 -18.84 4.53
N ALA A 117 27.86 -20.02 4.09
CA ALA A 117 28.23 -20.57 2.79
C ALA A 117 27.79 -19.68 1.64
N VAL A 118 26.54 -19.15 1.68
CA VAL A 118 26.05 -18.17 0.68
C VAL A 118 26.92 -16.90 0.67
N MET A 119 27.31 -16.38 1.82
CA MET A 119 28.23 -15.24 1.89
C MET A 119 29.54 -15.52 1.14
N TRP A 120 30.16 -16.67 1.38
CA TRP A 120 31.40 -17.04 0.69
C TRP A 120 31.22 -17.17 -0.82
N LEU A 121 30.06 -17.70 -1.29
CA LEU A 121 29.77 -17.80 -2.72
C LEU A 121 29.56 -16.41 -3.37
N LEU A 122 28.90 -15.49 -2.67
CA LEU A 122 28.76 -14.10 -3.15
C LEU A 122 30.11 -13.39 -3.23
N ILE A 123 31.00 -13.62 -2.26
CA ILE A 123 32.38 -13.08 -2.28
C ILE A 123 33.18 -13.70 -3.44
N ALA A 124 33.08 -15.02 -3.66
CA ALA A 124 33.76 -15.68 -4.75
C ALA A 124 33.38 -15.10 -6.11
N GLU A 125 32.07 -15.00 -6.37
CA GLU A 125 31.51 -14.43 -7.61
C GLU A 125 31.97 -12.98 -7.86
N ALA A 126 31.97 -12.15 -6.81
CA ALA A 126 32.43 -10.77 -6.91
C ALA A 126 33.95 -10.68 -7.20
N LEU A 127 34.77 -11.57 -6.61
CA LEU A 127 36.19 -11.66 -6.90
C LEU A 127 36.48 -12.15 -8.32
N GLU A 128 35.65 -13.06 -8.86
CA GLU A 128 35.75 -13.56 -10.25
C GLU A 128 35.44 -12.47 -11.26
N ASN A 129 34.41 -11.68 -11.00
CA ASN A 129 33.87 -10.66 -11.92
C ASN A 129 34.42 -9.24 -11.67
N ASP A 130 35.31 -9.07 -10.71
CA ASP A 130 36.00 -7.80 -10.38
C ASP A 130 35.05 -6.63 -10.03
N HIS A 131 34.01 -6.89 -9.25
CA HIS A 131 33.11 -5.87 -8.73
C HIS A 131 32.88 -6.03 -7.23
N ASP A 132 32.45 -4.97 -6.56
CA ASP A 132 32.11 -5.03 -5.14
C ASP A 132 30.98 -6.04 -4.87
N VAL A 133 30.97 -6.63 -3.67
CA VAL A 133 30.06 -7.72 -3.30
C VAL A 133 28.66 -7.17 -3.06
N ALA A 134 27.95 -6.90 -4.15
CA ALA A 134 26.66 -6.24 -4.10
C ALA A 134 25.59 -7.01 -3.31
N GLY A 135 25.70 -8.35 -3.26
CA GLY A 135 24.82 -9.22 -2.47
C GLY A 135 25.19 -9.36 -0.99
N ALA A 136 26.26 -8.71 -0.51
CA ALA A 136 26.68 -8.75 0.90
C ALA A 136 27.01 -7.32 1.38
N GLU A 137 26.12 -6.74 2.17
CA GLU A 137 26.23 -5.35 2.64
C GLU A 137 26.37 -5.29 4.15
N LEU A 138 27.33 -4.49 4.63
CA LEU A 138 27.41 -4.11 6.03
C LEU A 138 26.34 -3.08 6.36
N ILE A 139 25.59 -3.34 7.42
CA ILE A 139 24.53 -2.45 7.92
C ILE A 139 24.54 -2.40 9.44
N ASP A 140 24.03 -1.32 9.98
CA ASP A 140 23.69 -1.20 11.39
C ASP A 140 22.20 -1.51 11.56
N ALA A 141 21.90 -2.67 12.18
CA ALA A 141 20.54 -3.14 12.39
C ALA A 141 20.06 -2.79 13.80
N MET A 142 18.87 -2.18 13.91
CA MET A 142 18.21 -1.94 15.18
C MET A 142 17.63 -3.24 15.73
N THR A 143 17.91 -3.55 16.99
CA THR A 143 17.34 -4.67 17.74
C THR A 143 16.74 -4.16 19.05
N GLU A 144 15.99 -5.00 19.75
CA GLU A 144 15.47 -4.66 21.08
C GLU A 144 16.56 -4.29 22.09
N ASN A 145 17.79 -4.80 21.90
CA ASN A 145 18.95 -4.58 22.76
C ASN A 145 19.90 -3.48 22.24
N GLY A 146 19.48 -2.69 21.24
CA GLY A 146 20.28 -1.62 20.64
C GLY A 146 20.71 -1.91 19.20
N THR A 147 21.64 -1.10 18.69
CA THR A 147 22.14 -1.23 17.32
C THR A 147 23.24 -2.27 17.26
N ILE A 148 23.11 -3.25 16.37
CA ILE A 148 24.13 -4.25 16.10
C ILE A 148 24.62 -4.14 14.66
N ARG A 149 25.93 -4.33 14.46
CA ARG A 149 26.52 -4.37 13.13
C ARG A 149 26.38 -5.76 12.53
N CYS A 150 25.77 -5.84 11.34
CA CYS A 150 25.44 -7.08 10.66
C CYS A 150 25.87 -7.05 9.21
N LEU A 151 26.08 -8.23 8.65
CA LEU A 151 26.16 -8.42 7.20
C LEU A 151 24.78 -8.85 6.67
N ARG A 152 24.16 -8.03 5.85
CA ARG A 152 22.93 -8.34 5.13
C ARG A 152 23.28 -9.07 3.84
N LEU A 153 22.79 -10.28 3.70
CA LEU A 153 22.95 -11.08 2.49
C LEU A 153 21.67 -11.00 1.64
N THR A 154 21.84 -10.84 0.34
CA THR A 154 20.77 -10.87 -0.65
C THR A 154 21.27 -11.62 -1.88
N TRP A 155 20.56 -12.65 -2.31
CA TRP A 155 21.00 -13.48 -3.43
C TRP A 155 19.82 -14.04 -4.22
N ARG A 156 20.07 -14.40 -5.48
CA ARG A 156 19.11 -15.07 -6.32
C ARG A 156 18.99 -16.55 -5.90
N ALA A 157 17.80 -16.94 -5.43
CA ALA A 157 17.53 -18.34 -5.15
C ALA A 157 17.36 -19.12 -6.47
N LYS A 158 17.96 -20.31 -6.55
CA LYS A 158 17.72 -21.22 -7.68
C LYS A 158 16.27 -21.72 -7.65
N LEU A 159 15.68 -21.90 -8.82
CA LEU A 159 14.40 -22.58 -8.93
C LEU A 159 14.51 -24.00 -8.39
N ARG A 160 13.61 -24.38 -7.48
CA ARG A 160 13.63 -25.70 -6.84
C ARG A 160 12.97 -26.75 -7.73
N ASN A 161 13.32 -28.02 -7.51
CA ASN A 161 12.64 -29.18 -8.09
C ASN A 161 12.58 -29.23 -9.63
N GLY A 162 13.66 -28.85 -10.31
CA GLY A 162 13.74 -28.93 -11.78
C GLY A 162 12.85 -27.92 -12.52
N TRP A 163 12.19 -27.01 -11.82
CA TRP A 163 11.42 -25.93 -12.46
C TRP A 163 12.33 -25.14 -13.40
N GLY A 164 11.99 -25.09 -14.67
CA GLY A 164 12.77 -24.37 -15.70
C GLY A 164 13.80 -25.22 -16.46
N ALA A 165 14.11 -26.48 -16.04
CA ALA A 165 15.13 -27.30 -16.70
C ALA A 165 14.55 -28.38 -17.65
N GLU A 166 13.39 -28.95 -17.36
CA GLU A 166 12.96 -30.22 -17.99
C GLU A 166 11.52 -30.26 -18.54
N GLY A 167 10.83 -29.13 -18.67
CA GLY A 167 9.46 -29.15 -19.19
C GLY A 167 8.91 -27.78 -19.57
N PRO A 168 7.83 -27.73 -20.35
CA PRO A 168 7.18 -26.48 -20.70
C PRO A 168 6.54 -25.84 -19.46
N ILE A 169 6.79 -24.56 -19.25
CA ILE A 169 6.21 -23.75 -18.17
C ILE A 169 5.25 -22.74 -18.79
N LEU A 170 4.00 -22.74 -18.34
CA LEU A 170 3.05 -21.68 -18.64
C LEU A 170 2.93 -20.78 -17.39
N HIS A 171 3.41 -19.53 -17.50
CA HIS A 171 3.26 -18.51 -16.47
C HIS A 171 2.11 -17.58 -16.86
N LEU A 172 1.07 -17.53 -16.02
CA LEU A 172 -0.09 -16.65 -16.21
C LEU A 172 -0.05 -15.54 -15.17
N ASP A 173 0.18 -14.32 -15.61
CA ASP A 173 0.28 -13.15 -14.73
C ASP A 173 -0.25 -11.91 -15.45
N ALA A 174 -1.07 -11.11 -14.76
CA ALA A 174 -1.60 -9.86 -15.29
C ALA A 174 -0.58 -8.71 -15.27
N THR A 175 0.53 -8.88 -14.57
CA THR A 175 1.53 -7.83 -14.29
C THR A 175 2.96 -8.28 -14.58
N LEU A 176 3.12 -9.32 -15.41
CA LEU A 176 4.43 -9.90 -15.74
C LEU A 176 5.39 -8.84 -16.28
N ARG A 177 6.58 -8.82 -15.71
CA ARG A 177 7.72 -8.04 -16.19
C ARG A 177 8.78 -9.01 -16.68
N PRO A 178 9.04 -9.07 -18.00
CA PRO A 178 10.01 -10.01 -18.59
C PRO A 178 11.39 -9.91 -17.96
N GLU A 179 11.82 -8.70 -17.62
CA GLU A 179 13.11 -8.40 -17.01
C GLU A 179 13.32 -9.14 -15.68
N LEU A 180 12.22 -9.52 -15.01
CA LEU A 180 12.26 -10.24 -13.74
C LEU A 180 12.18 -11.76 -13.89
N VAL A 181 11.83 -12.26 -15.06
CA VAL A 181 11.68 -13.70 -15.36
C VAL A 181 12.90 -14.25 -16.10
N THR A 182 13.42 -13.50 -17.06
CA THR A 182 14.55 -13.91 -17.91
C THR A 182 15.82 -14.30 -17.15
N PRO A 183 16.15 -13.73 -15.98
CA PRO A 183 17.30 -14.21 -15.18
C PRO A 183 17.15 -15.64 -14.64
N PHE A 184 15.92 -16.16 -14.57
CA PHE A 184 15.62 -17.50 -14.04
C PHE A 184 15.28 -18.50 -15.14
N ILE A 185 14.70 -18.04 -16.26
CA ILE A 185 14.23 -18.85 -17.38
C ILE A 185 14.74 -18.21 -18.67
N SER A 186 15.73 -18.83 -19.29
CA SER A 186 16.49 -18.25 -20.42
C SER A 186 15.65 -18.05 -21.69
N TYR A 187 14.60 -18.86 -21.89
CA TYR A 187 13.75 -18.81 -23.08
C TYR A 187 12.30 -18.56 -22.66
N VAL A 188 11.84 -17.33 -22.83
CA VAL A 188 10.47 -16.92 -22.51
C VAL A 188 9.82 -16.39 -23.77
N THR A 189 8.71 -17.02 -24.19
CA THR A 189 7.83 -16.45 -25.21
C THR A 189 6.68 -15.74 -24.51
N ILE A 190 6.48 -14.46 -24.79
CA ILE A 190 5.43 -13.65 -24.19
C ILE A 190 4.27 -13.57 -25.15
N ALA A 191 3.07 -13.96 -24.67
CA ALA A 191 1.82 -13.74 -25.36
C ALA A 191 0.97 -12.78 -24.52
N GLU A 192 0.66 -11.62 -25.05
CA GLU A 192 -0.18 -10.62 -24.39
C GLU A 192 -1.62 -10.76 -24.86
N ALA A 193 -2.55 -10.80 -23.90
CA ALA A 193 -3.97 -10.71 -24.15
C ALA A 193 -4.51 -9.49 -23.40
N LEU A 194 -4.69 -8.40 -24.10
CA LEU A 194 -5.23 -7.16 -23.54
C LEU A 194 -6.75 -7.17 -23.60
N VAL A 195 -7.39 -6.90 -22.45
CA VAL A 195 -8.81 -6.60 -22.42
C VAL A 195 -8.99 -5.13 -22.80
N ALA A 196 -9.46 -4.88 -24.02
CA ALA A 196 -9.53 -3.53 -24.57
C ALA A 196 -10.58 -2.64 -23.88
N THR A 197 -11.66 -3.23 -23.37
CA THR A 197 -12.75 -2.49 -22.71
C THR A 197 -13.38 -3.29 -21.58
N GLU A 198 -13.67 -2.59 -20.48
CA GLU A 198 -14.49 -3.09 -19.35
C GLU A 198 -15.74 -2.21 -19.24
N PRO A 199 -16.75 -2.40 -20.10
CA PRO A 199 -17.85 -1.43 -20.28
C PRO A 199 -18.74 -1.24 -19.05
N HIS A 200 -18.64 -2.16 -18.08
CA HIS A 200 -19.42 -2.10 -16.84
C HIS A 200 -18.55 -1.81 -15.61
N VAL A 201 -17.36 -1.27 -15.83
CA VAL A 201 -16.45 -0.80 -14.77
C VAL A 201 -16.35 0.72 -14.87
N HIS A 202 -16.56 1.39 -13.75
CA HIS A 202 -16.42 2.84 -13.65
C HIS A 202 -15.32 3.19 -12.66
N VAL A 203 -14.22 3.76 -13.15
CA VAL A 203 -13.03 4.09 -12.35
C VAL A 203 -12.97 5.60 -12.11
N ARG A 204 -12.83 6.00 -10.84
CA ARG A 204 -12.51 7.37 -10.44
C ARG A 204 -11.17 7.36 -9.73
N GLN A 205 -10.30 8.28 -10.09
CA GLN A 205 -9.02 8.47 -9.41
C GLN A 205 -9.04 9.76 -8.61
N ILE A 206 -8.76 9.64 -7.31
CA ILE A 206 -8.76 10.73 -6.36
C ILE A 206 -7.32 11.07 -6.02
N LEU A 207 -6.91 12.28 -6.41
CA LEU A 207 -5.55 12.75 -6.25
C LEU A 207 -5.36 13.49 -4.92
N ARG A 208 -4.15 13.42 -4.39
CA ARG A 208 -3.72 14.12 -3.16
C ARG A 208 -4.51 13.74 -1.90
N ALA A 209 -5.16 12.58 -1.90
CA ALA A 209 -5.82 12.07 -0.71
C ALA A 209 -4.78 11.69 0.38
N PRO A 210 -5.02 12.02 1.66
CA PRO A 210 -4.09 11.74 2.75
C PRO A 210 -4.18 10.28 3.22
N VAL A 211 -3.87 9.33 2.35
CA VAL A 211 -4.08 7.88 2.55
C VAL A 211 -2.79 7.08 2.78
N SER A 212 -1.64 7.75 2.91
CA SER A 212 -0.39 7.05 3.26
C SER A 212 -0.42 6.55 4.72
N ALA A 213 0.33 5.48 5.03
CA ALA A 213 0.47 5.03 6.42
C ALA A 213 0.95 6.17 7.32
N LYS A 214 1.92 6.97 6.88
CA LYS A 214 2.41 8.13 7.65
C LYS A 214 1.32 9.17 7.92
N ALA A 215 0.38 9.37 6.97
CA ALA A 215 -0.69 10.34 7.12
C ALA A 215 -1.87 9.86 7.99
N LEU A 216 -2.08 8.54 8.08
CA LEU A 216 -3.22 7.95 8.80
C LEU A 216 -2.81 7.24 10.11
N THR A 217 -1.60 6.71 10.16
CA THR A 217 -1.06 5.93 11.29
C THR A 217 0.39 6.34 11.55
N PRO A 218 0.65 7.60 11.98
CA PRO A 218 1.98 8.06 12.30
C PRO A 218 2.56 7.24 13.46
N GLY A 219 3.90 7.08 13.48
CA GLY A 219 4.59 6.38 14.57
C GLY A 219 4.42 7.07 15.93
N GLU A 220 4.79 6.36 16.99
CA GLU A 220 4.69 6.87 18.38
C GLU A 220 5.52 8.14 18.58
N ASP A 221 6.65 8.29 17.91
CA ASP A 221 7.55 9.45 17.96
C ASP A 221 7.06 10.65 17.11
N ALA A 222 5.91 10.54 16.44
CA ALA A 222 5.39 11.63 15.62
C ALA A 222 4.99 12.84 16.45
N MET A 223 5.20 14.03 15.91
CA MET A 223 4.79 15.28 16.56
C MET A 223 3.29 15.30 16.82
N LEU A 224 2.86 15.99 17.88
CA LEU A 224 1.45 16.11 18.26
C LEU A 224 0.58 16.62 17.09
N ARG A 225 1.06 17.60 16.33
CA ARG A 225 0.37 18.13 15.15
C ARG A 225 0.09 17.06 14.10
N ASP A 226 1.06 16.15 13.87
CA ASP A 226 0.95 15.09 12.87
C ASP A 226 -0.03 14.01 13.33
N ARG A 227 -0.06 13.71 14.64
CA ARG A 227 -1.06 12.82 15.25
C ARG A 227 -2.47 13.39 15.15
N THR A 228 -2.66 14.68 15.49
CA THR A 228 -3.96 15.35 15.37
C THR A 228 -4.45 15.43 13.92
N ALA A 229 -3.53 15.67 12.96
CA ALA A 229 -3.85 15.62 11.54
C ALA A 229 -4.27 14.21 11.10
N ALA A 230 -3.57 13.17 11.57
CA ALA A 230 -3.89 11.78 11.26
C ALA A 230 -5.28 11.36 11.79
N GLU A 231 -5.65 11.77 13.00
CA GLU A 231 -7.00 11.55 13.54
C GLU A 231 -8.08 12.20 12.67
N THR A 232 -7.82 13.40 12.17
CA THR A 232 -8.73 14.11 11.26
C THR A 232 -8.83 13.39 9.91
N HIS A 233 -7.70 13.01 9.32
CA HIS A 233 -7.66 12.27 8.05
C HIS A 233 -8.36 10.92 8.17
N LEU A 234 -8.09 10.15 9.23
CA LEU A 234 -8.73 8.86 9.46
C LEU A 234 -10.26 9.01 9.58
N ARG A 235 -10.73 10.04 10.28
CA ARG A 235 -12.14 10.36 10.42
C ARG A 235 -12.78 10.70 9.06
N GLN A 236 -12.14 11.51 8.25
CA GLN A 236 -12.60 11.88 6.90
C GLN A 236 -12.63 10.67 5.96
N ILE A 237 -11.58 9.85 5.94
CA ILE A 237 -11.53 8.63 5.13
C ILE A 237 -12.60 7.62 5.59
N SER A 238 -12.80 7.43 6.90
CA SER A 238 -13.85 6.57 7.43
C SER A 238 -15.24 7.06 7.02
N ALA A 239 -15.48 8.37 7.04
CA ALA A 239 -16.72 8.95 6.57
C ALA A 239 -16.93 8.75 5.05
N LEU A 240 -15.88 8.92 4.23
CA LEU A 240 -15.95 8.64 2.80
C LEU A 240 -16.32 7.18 2.54
N ILE A 241 -15.68 6.25 3.25
CA ILE A 241 -16.00 4.82 3.16
C ILE A 241 -17.47 4.57 3.52
N ALA A 242 -17.98 5.18 4.61
CA ALA A 242 -19.35 5.03 5.05
C ALA A 242 -20.35 5.57 4.01
N LEU A 243 -20.09 6.73 3.42
CA LEU A 243 -20.88 7.32 2.34
C LEU A 243 -20.91 6.41 1.11
N ARG A 244 -19.75 5.87 0.70
CA ARG A 244 -19.69 4.94 -0.43
C ARG A 244 -20.40 3.63 -0.13
N ALA A 245 -20.22 3.07 1.05
CA ALA A 245 -20.91 1.86 1.49
C ALA A 245 -22.44 2.05 1.48
N ALA A 246 -22.91 3.21 1.93
CA ALA A 246 -24.34 3.54 1.90
C ALA A 246 -24.86 3.65 0.45
N SER A 247 -24.13 4.31 -0.47
CA SER A 247 -24.53 4.44 -1.88
C SER A 247 -24.57 3.11 -2.65
N LEU A 248 -23.83 2.11 -2.18
CA LEU A 248 -23.71 0.79 -2.79
C LEU A 248 -24.57 -0.28 -2.11
N ARG A 249 -25.30 0.09 -1.05
CA ARG A 249 -26.06 -0.87 -0.21
C ARG A 249 -27.02 -1.72 -1.05
N GLY A 250 -26.89 -3.04 -0.93
CA GLY A 250 -27.72 -4.01 -1.63
C GLY A 250 -27.50 -4.10 -3.14
N ARG A 251 -26.44 -3.48 -3.67
CA ARG A 251 -26.10 -3.59 -5.10
C ARG A 251 -25.24 -4.80 -5.43
N SER A 252 -24.63 -5.41 -4.43
CA SER A 252 -23.90 -6.67 -4.58
C SER A 252 -24.87 -7.85 -4.52
N THR A 253 -24.60 -8.89 -5.30
CA THR A 253 -25.33 -10.16 -5.24
C THR A 253 -24.95 -11.03 -4.04
N ALA A 254 -23.84 -10.67 -3.37
CA ALA A 254 -23.38 -11.31 -2.14
C ALA A 254 -22.61 -10.26 -1.32
N ALA A 255 -22.72 -10.33 0.02
CA ALA A 255 -21.94 -9.46 0.89
C ALA A 255 -20.42 -9.70 0.74
N PRO A 256 -19.60 -8.67 0.82
CA PRO A 256 -19.89 -7.26 1.07
C PRO A 256 -20.29 -6.50 -0.21
N ASP A 257 -20.90 -5.30 -0.03
CA ASP A 257 -21.11 -4.38 -1.17
C ASP A 257 -19.82 -3.66 -1.57
N LEU A 258 -18.99 -3.31 -0.58
CA LEU A 258 -17.76 -2.53 -0.77
C LEU A 258 -16.54 -3.28 -0.20
N LEU A 259 -15.49 -3.39 -1.01
CA LEU A 259 -14.16 -3.83 -0.58
C LEU A 259 -13.25 -2.61 -0.46
N VAL A 260 -12.54 -2.48 0.66
CA VAL A 260 -11.50 -1.48 0.87
C VAL A 260 -10.14 -2.17 0.94
N ILE A 261 -9.18 -1.72 0.14
CA ILE A 261 -7.80 -2.24 0.13
C ILE A 261 -6.84 -1.11 0.48
N ALA A 262 -5.98 -1.35 1.46
CA ALA A 262 -4.99 -0.37 1.93
C ALA A 262 -3.73 -1.06 2.48
N GLN A 263 -2.78 -0.30 3.00
CA GLN A 263 -1.68 -0.83 3.80
C GLN A 263 -2.20 -1.44 5.10
N LYS A 264 -1.52 -2.47 5.63
CA LYS A 264 -1.98 -3.22 6.82
C LYS A 264 -2.30 -2.31 8.01
N ALA A 265 -1.38 -1.41 8.38
CA ALA A 265 -1.60 -0.49 9.50
C ALA A 265 -2.86 0.39 9.31
N VAL A 266 -3.11 0.86 8.08
CA VAL A 266 -4.32 1.63 7.75
C VAL A 266 -5.58 0.77 7.88
N VAL A 267 -5.55 -0.47 7.41
CA VAL A 267 -6.67 -1.41 7.56
C VAL A 267 -6.99 -1.67 9.03
N ASP A 268 -5.97 -1.86 9.85
CA ASP A 268 -6.13 -2.09 11.29
C ASP A 268 -6.73 -0.85 11.99
N ALA A 269 -6.27 0.36 11.62
CA ALA A 269 -6.84 1.61 12.13
C ALA A 269 -8.30 1.82 11.69
N LEU A 270 -8.63 1.54 10.42
CA LEU A 270 -10.03 1.62 9.93
C LEU A 270 -10.95 0.62 10.63
N ARG A 271 -10.47 -0.59 10.92
CA ARG A 271 -11.22 -1.59 11.69
C ARG A 271 -11.46 -1.13 13.14
N ALA A 272 -10.44 -0.54 13.76
CA ALA A 272 -10.56 0.02 15.11
C ALA A 272 -11.53 1.21 15.16
N ALA A 273 -11.56 2.04 14.10
CA ALA A 273 -12.53 3.13 13.97
C ALA A 273 -13.98 2.66 13.71
N GLY A 274 -14.17 1.41 13.29
CA GLY A 274 -15.48 0.80 12.99
C GLY A 274 -15.86 0.93 11.52
N LEU A 275 -15.92 -0.20 10.81
CA LEU A 275 -16.36 -0.26 9.42
C LEU A 275 -17.87 -0.59 9.34
N PRO A 276 -18.62 -0.03 8.37
CA PRO A 276 -19.99 -0.43 8.10
C PRO A 276 -20.12 -1.93 7.82
N ARG A 277 -21.27 -2.54 8.18
CA ARG A 277 -21.50 -4.00 8.07
C ARG A 277 -21.34 -4.54 6.64
N ASN A 278 -21.63 -3.74 5.64
CA ASN A 278 -21.51 -4.10 4.22
C ASN A 278 -20.13 -3.76 3.61
N VAL A 279 -19.12 -3.47 4.45
CA VAL A 279 -17.75 -3.20 4.04
C VAL A 279 -16.83 -4.31 4.55
N GLN A 280 -15.94 -4.78 3.70
CA GLN A 280 -14.78 -5.57 4.11
C GLN A 280 -13.49 -4.82 3.78
N ALA A 281 -12.49 -4.98 4.63
CA ALA A 281 -11.17 -4.44 4.41
C ALA A 281 -10.12 -5.55 4.26
N ALA A 282 -9.24 -5.39 3.30
CA ALA A 282 -8.08 -6.25 3.05
C ALA A 282 -6.83 -5.38 2.88
N HIS A 283 -5.65 -5.97 3.01
CA HIS A 283 -4.42 -5.20 2.82
C HIS A 283 -3.60 -5.72 1.65
N PHE A 284 -2.79 -4.85 1.05
CA PHE A 284 -1.80 -5.20 0.04
C PHE A 284 -0.94 -6.39 0.48
N ASN A 285 -0.39 -7.11 -0.46
CA ASN A 285 0.42 -8.33 -0.28
C ASN A 285 -0.33 -9.54 0.37
N ALA A 286 -1.65 -9.44 0.61
CA ALA A 286 -2.47 -10.51 1.14
C ALA A 286 -3.70 -10.81 0.27
N LEU A 287 -3.65 -10.43 -1.00
CA LEU A 287 -4.78 -10.53 -1.93
C LEU A 287 -4.68 -11.75 -2.86
N SER A 288 -3.48 -12.28 -3.07
CA SER A 288 -3.23 -13.37 -4.03
C SER A 288 -4.07 -14.61 -3.72
N GLY A 289 -4.67 -15.21 -4.76
CA GLY A 289 -5.47 -16.42 -4.65
C GLY A 289 -6.87 -16.24 -4.05
N ILE A 290 -7.27 -15.02 -3.67
CA ILE A 290 -8.57 -14.77 -3.04
C ILE A 290 -9.58 -14.31 -4.09
N ASP A 291 -10.69 -15.03 -4.24
CA ASP A 291 -11.77 -14.75 -5.21
C ASP A 291 -13.13 -14.39 -4.56
N ARG A 292 -13.19 -14.37 -3.25
CA ARG A 292 -14.44 -14.13 -2.50
C ARG A 292 -15.08 -12.76 -2.73
N TRP A 293 -14.32 -11.79 -3.27
CA TRP A 293 -14.77 -10.43 -3.51
C TRP A 293 -15.21 -10.16 -4.96
N ARG A 294 -15.28 -11.20 -5.79
CA ARG A 294 -15.62 -11.08 -7.22
C ARG A 294 -16.96 -10.40 -7.52
N ASN A 295 -17.87 -10.38 -6.54
CA ASN A 295 -19.23 -9.83 -6.70
C ASN A 295 -19.45 -8.49 -6.00
N VAL A 296 -18.43 -7.84 -5.42
CA VAL A 296 -18.59 -6.53 -4.78
C VAL A 296 -19.10 -5.49 -5.78
N ALA A 297 -19.98 -4.60 -5.35
CA ALA A 297 -20.46 -3.50 -6.19
C ALA A 297 -19.46 -2.33 -6.24
N GLY A 298 -18.60 -2.22 -5.23
CA GLY A 298 -17.56 -1.19 -5.16
C GLY A 298 -16.24 -1.70 -4.64
N LEU A 299 -15.18 -1.03 -5.09
CA LEU A 299 -13.80 -1.24 -4.66
C LEU A 299 -13.16 0.11 -4.38
N MET A 300 -12.61 0.30 -3.18
CA MET A 300 -11.79 1.46 -2.83
C MET A 300 -10.36 1.01 -2.57
N VAL A 301 -9.40 1.59 -3.26
CA VAL A 301 -7.97 1.33 -3.07
C VAL A 301 -7.33 2.59 -2.47
N LEU A 302 -6.79 2.47 -1.26
CA LEU A 302 -6.25 3.59 -0.48
C LEU A 302 -4.72 3.53 -0.44
N GLY A 303 -4.08 4.51 -1.05
CA GLY A 303 -2.63 4.64 -1.08
C GLY A 303 -1.95 3.64 -2.01
N ARG A 304 -0.73 3.30 -1.68
CA ARG A 304 0.15 2.43 -2.49
C ARG A 304 1.19 1.74 -1.63
N THR A 305 1.83 0.72 -2.18
CA THR A 305 3.09 0.16 -1.70
C THR A 305 4.22 0.76 -2.54
N LEU A 306 5.19 1.41 -1.92
CA LEU A 306 6.37 1.93 -2.61
C LEU A 306 7.62 1.60 -1.80
N PRO A 307 8.51 0.74 -2.33
CA PRO A 307 9.79 0.45 -1.67
C PRO A 307 10.72 1.64 -1.75
N THR A 308 11.71 1.72 -0.86
CA THR A 308 12.78 2.71 -0.98
C THR A 308 13.70 2.35 -2.15
N PRO A 309 14.40 3.33 -2.77
CA PRO A 309 15.39 3.05 -3.82
C PRO A 309 16.41 2.01 -3.39
N SER A 310 16.98 2.12 -2.20
CA SER A 310 17.95 1.16 -1.68
C SER A 310 17.41 -0.28 -1.57
N THR A 311 16.12 -0.44 -1.24
CA THR A 311 15.48 -1.77 -1.22
C THR A 311 15.38 -2.35 -2.63
N VAL A 312 15.00 -1.53 -3.60
CA VAL A 312 14.88 -1.95 -5.00
C VAL A 312 16.25 -2.29 -5.59
N GLU A 313 17.26 -1.47 -5.30
CA GLU A 313 18.65 -1.68 -5.74
C GLU A 313 19.22 -2.99 -5.18
N ALA A 314 19.00 -3.27 -3.90
CA ALA A 314 19.41 -4.54 -3.31
C ALA A 314 18.72 -5.76 -3.95
N LEU A 315 17.44 -5.63 -4.31
CA LEU A 315 16.70 -6.67 -5.04
C LEU A 315 17.22 -6.82 -6.47
N THR A 316 17.51 -5.71 -7.15
CA THR A 316 18.10 -5.70 -8.50
C THR A 316 19.41 -6.44 -8.52
N THR A 317 20.30 -6.11 -7.59
CA THR A 317 21.57 -6.81 -7.40
C THR A 317 21.37 -8.31 -7.21
N ALA A 318 20.40 -8.71 -6.37
CA ALA A 318 20.13 -10.13 -6.16
C ALA A 318 19.64 -10.85 -7.42
N VAL A 319 18.90 -10.15 -8.30
CA VAL A 319 18.36 -10.72 -9.55
C VAL A 319 19.44 -10.76 -10.65
N THR A 320 20.23 -9.70 -10.78
CA THR A 320 21.18 -9.53 -11.89
C THR A 320 22.60 -9.97 -11.55
N ASN A 321 22.93 -10.12 -10.27
CA ASN A 321 24.30 -10.29 -9.72
C ASN A 321 25.24 -9.12 -10.06
N SER A 322 24.69 -7.96 -10.39
CA SER A 322 25.42 -6.75 -10.75
C SER A 322 24.86 -5.55 -10.00
N PRO A 323 25.67 -4.56 -9.64
CA PRO A 323 25.17 -3.34 -9.03
C PRO A 323 24.29 -2.59 -10.05
N PRO A 324 23.12 -2.08 -9.63
CA PRO A 324 22.23 -1.32 -10.52
C PRO A 324 22.83 0.06 -10.83
N LEU A 325 22.39 0.67 -11.91
CA LEU A 325 22.63 2.08 -12.16
C LEU A 325 21.99 2.88 -11.03
N THR A 326 22.80 3.63 -10.28
CA THR A 326 22.32 4.50 -9.23
C THR A 326 22.17 5.91 -9.78
N SER A 327 20.94 6.34 -9.97
CA SER A 327 20.59 7.73 -10.24
C SER A 327 19.69 8.22 -9.12
N ARG A 328 19.88 9.46 -8.70
CA ARG A 328 19.10 10.08 -7.64
C ARG A 328 18.45 11.33 -8.21
N GLY A 329 17.18 11.55 -7.86
CA GLY A 329 16.50 12.80 -8.13
C GLY A 329 17.09 13.96 -7.30
N ASP A 330 16.42 15.10 -7.31
CA ASP A 330 16.80 16.29 -6.54
C ASP A 330 16.98 16.00 -5.04
N VAL A 331 16.30 14.96 -4.54
CA VAL A 331 16.49 14.43 -3.20
C VAL A 331 17.36 13.17 -3.31
N ALA A 332 18.60 13.27 -2.85
CA ALA A 332 19.66 12.26 -3.00
C ALA A 332 19.34 10.83 -2.49
N TRP A 333 18.24 10.65 -1.79
CA TRP A 333 17.80 9.37 -1.21
C TRP A 333 16.49 8.82 -1.80
N TRP A 334 15.89 9.52 -2.81
CA TRP A 334 14.61 9.16 -3.40
C TRP A 334 14.69 8.98 -4.92
N TYR A 335 13.59 8.52 -5.51
CA TYR A 335 13.46 8.31 -6.95
C TYR A 335 13.50 9.63 -7.72
N GLU A 336 13.95 9.57 -8.96
CA GLU A 336 13.73 10.63 -9.95
C GLU A 336 12.23 10.74 -10.25
N ARG A 337 11.83 11.90 -10.74
CA ARG A 337 10.45 12.14 -11.18
C ARG A 337 10.41 12.33 -12.67
N GLU A 338 9.44 11.68 -13.30
CA GLU A 338 9.12 11.90 -14.71
C GLU A 338 7.64 12.25 -14.86
N GLU A 339 7.30 12.89 -15.99
CA GLU A 339 5.92 13.15 -16.36
C GLU A 339 5.21 11.85 -16.75
N ARG A 340 4.08 11.57 -16.10
CA ARG A 340 3.22 10.42 -16.38
C ARG A 340 1.82 10.87 -16.76
N ARG A 341 1.09 10.05 -17.51
CA ARG A 341 -0.21 10.42 -18.09
C ARG A 341 -1.27 9.40 -17.73
N ILE A 342 -2.31 9.85 -17.02
CA ILE A 342 -3.53 9.07 -16.81
C ILE A 342 -4.35 9.16 -18.10
N ALA A 343 -4.69 8.02 -18.67
CA ALA A 343 -5.61 7.94 -19.81
C ALA A 343 -7.05 8.09 -19.30
N LEU A 344 -7.79 9.04 -19.85
CA LEU A 344 -9.20 9.21 -19.55
C LEU A 344 -10.08 8.40 -20.52
N ALA A 345 -11.19 7.89 -20.02
CA ALA A 345 -12.13 7.08 -20.81
C ALA A 345 -12.75 7.83 -22.01
N ASP A 346 -12.75 9.16 -21.98
CA ASP A 346 -13.19 10.04 -23.07
C ASP A 346 -12.08 10.35 -24.10
N GLY A 347 -10.91 9.74 -23.96
CA GLY A 347 -9.74 9.98 -24.79
C GLY A 347 -8.85 11.14 -24.35
N GLY A 348 -9.20 11.84 -23.27
CA GLY A 348 -8.39 12.88 -22.65
C GLY A 348 -7.18 12.32 -21.90
N LEU A 349 -6.28 13.20 -21.47
CA LEU A 349 -5.10 12.88 -20.67
C LEU A 349 -5.01 13.81 -19.48
N HIS A 350 -4.66 13.27 -18.31
CA HIS A 350 -4.32 14.05 -17.12
C HIS A 350 -2.87 13.77 -16.74
N ILE A 351 -2.07 14.84 -16.62
CA ILE A 351 -0.61 14.75 -16.43
C ILE A 351 -0.29 14.96 -14.95
N LEU A 352 0.57 14.10 -14.41
CA LEU A 352 1.14 14.26 -13.07
C LEU A 352 2.55 13.67 -12.98
N PRO A 353 3.37 14.14 -12.01
CA PRO A 353 4.69 13.56 -11.79
C PRO A 353 4.59 12.17 -11.17
N GLY A 354 5.40 11.24 -11.64
CA GLY A 354 5.53 9.89 -11.10
C GLY A 354 6.98 9.55 -10.79
N GLU A 355 7.19 8.62 -9.87
CA GLU A 355 8.52 8.12 -9.53
C GLU A 355 9.02 7.12 -10.56
N LYS A 356 10.32 7.15 -10.83
CA LYS A 356 11.02 6.23 -11.73
C LYS A 356 12.42 5.92 -11.21
N HIS A 357 12.88 4.70 -11.44
CA HIS A 357 14.27 4.32 -11.22
C HIS A 357 15.04 4.34 -12.56
N ALA A 358 16.27 4.83 -12.55
CA ALA A 358 17.10 4.93 -13.76
C ALA A 358 17.50 3.56 -14.34
N ASP A 359 17.74 2.57 -13.47
CA ASP A 359 18.03 1.20 -13.89
C ASP A 359 16.74 0.48 -14.34
N PRO A 360 16.72 -0.13 -15.55
CA PRO A 360 15.51 -0.78 -16.08
C PRO A 360 15.02 -1.96 -15.23
N THR A 361 15.91 -2.76 -14.67
CA THR A 361 15.52 -3.91 -13.81
C THR A 361 15.02 -3.43 -12.46
N ALA A 362 15.67 -2.41 -11.90
CA ALA A 362 15.20 -1.77 -10.67
C ALA A 362 13.84 -1.11 -10.87
N GLU A 363 13.61 -0.45 -12.01
CA GLU A 363 12.29 0.09 -12.35
C GLU A 363 11.24 -1.01 -12.51
N ALA A 364 11.56 -2.14 -13.12
CA ALA A 364 10.66 -3.27 -13.22
C ALA A 364 10.28 -3.83 -11.84
N ILE A 365 11.22 -3.90 -10.90
CA ILE A 365 10.97 -4.29 -9.50
C ILE A 365 10.10 -3.25 -8.79
N ARG A 366 10.45 -1.96 -8.87
CA ARG A 366 9.66 -0.87 -8.29
C ARG A 366 8.22 -0.90 -8.79
N TRP A 367 8.05 -1.00 -10.12
CA TRP A 367 6.76 -1.04 -10.78
C TRP A 367 5.93 -2.25 -10.32
N SER A 368 6.54 -3.43 -10.24
CA SER A 368 5.84 -4.65 -9.79
C SER A 368 5.34 -4.54 -8.35
N ILE A 369 6.11 -3.88 -7.47
CA ILE A 369 5.73 -3.68 -6.07
C ILE A 369 4.68 -2.57 -5.92
N CYS A 370 4.69 -1.55 -6.76
CA CYS A 370 3.79 -0.40 -6.66
C CYS A 370 2.60 -0.54 -7.59
N GLU A 371 2.80 -0.31 -8.89
CA GLU A 371 1.74 -0.33 -9.91
C GLU A 371 1.15 -1.74 -10.09
N GLY A 372 2.02 -2.76 -10.11
CA GLY A 372 1.61 -4.16 -10.25
C GLY A 372 0.68 -4.60 -9.11
N GLU A 373 0.99 -4.26 -7.86
CA GLU A 373 0.13 -4.58 -6.70
C GLU A 373 -1.21 -3.82 -6.77
N LEU A 374 -1.22 -2.57 -7.24
CA LEU A 374 -2.45 -1.81 -7.45
C LEU A 374 -3.34 -2.44 -8.54
N ILE A 375 -2.77 -2.89 -9.64
CA ILE A 375 -3.49 -3.59 -10.71
C ILE A 375 -4.06 -4.92 -10.18
N GLN A 376 -3.29 -5.66 -9.39
CA GLN A 376 -3.77 -6.89 -8.76
C GLN A 376 -4.89 -6.61 -7.76
N ALA A 377 -4.83 -5.51 -7.01
CA ALA A 377 -5.89 -5.06 -6.11
C ALA A 377 -7.18 -4.75 -6.89
N ILE A 378 -7.09 -4.01 -8.00
CA ILE A 378 -8.21 -3.71 -8.90
C ILE A 378 -8.81 -5.01 -9.46
N GLY A 379 -7.98 -5.95 -9.86
CA GLY A 379 -8.38 -7.26 -10.38
C GLY A 379 -9.24 -8.10 -9.41
N ARG A 380 -9.25 -7.80 -8.09
CA ARG A 380 -10.13 -8.49 -7.12
C ARG A 380 -11.61 -8.20 -7.36
N GLY A 381 -11.94 -7.09 -7.99
CA GLY A 381 -13.29 -6.75 -8.41
C GLY A 381 -13.78 -7.47 -9.66
N ARG A 382 -12.90 -8.25 -10.36
CA ARG A 382 -13.24 -8.99 -11.57
C ARG A 382 -13.97 -8.16 -12.62
N GLY A 383 -13.39 -7.03 -13.02
CA GLY A 383 -13.95 -6.10 -14.00
C GLY A 383 -14.39 -6.78 -15.29
N VAL A 384 -13.59 -7.71 -15.81
CA VAL A 384 -13.86 -8.48 -17.02
C VAL A 384 -15.16 -9.31 -17.00
N ASN A 385 -15.67 -9.63 -15.82
CA ASN A 385 -16.89 -10.42 -15.62
C ASN A 385 -18.12 -9.56 -15.33
N ARG A 386 -18.01 -8.22 -15.39
CA ARG A 386 -19.09 -7.33 -15.04
C ARG A 386 -20.12 -7.19 -16.16
N THR A 387 -21.37 -6.94 -15.75
CA THR A 387 -22.50 -6.76 -16.66
C THR A 387 -23.25 -5.49 -16.31
N ALA A 388 -24.15 -5.05 -17.19
CA ALA A 388 -25.01 -3.89 -16.92
C ALA A 388 -25.85 -4.04 -15.64
N ALA A 389 -26.24 -5.28 -15.29
CA ALA A 389 -27.00 -5.57 -14.07
C ALA A 389 -26.13 -5.60 -12.79
N ALA A 390 -24.81 -5.80 -12.93
CA ALA A 390 -23.86 -5.89 -11.83
C ALA A 390 -22.58 -5.09 -12.16
N PRO A 391 -22.66 -3.77 -12.30
CA PRO A 391 -21.50 -2.92 -12.59
C PRO A 391 -20.57 -2.83 -11.38
N LEU A 392 -19.32 -2.47 -11.63
CA LEU A 392 -18.30 -2.24 -10.60
C LEU A 392 -17.90 -0.77 -10.57
N GLU A 393 -17.96 -0.15 -9.41
CA GLU A 393 -17.45 1.20 -9.18
C GLU A 393 -16.12 1.15 -8.43
N ILE A 394 -15.06 1.73 -8.98
CA ILE A 394 -13.72 1.72 -8.40
C ILE A 394 -13.31 3.15 -8.05
N ASP A 395 -12.90 3.34 -6.80
CA ASP A 395 -12.32 4.58 -6.29
C ASP A 395 -10.83 4.35 -5.96
N LEU A 396 -9.94 4.99 -6.71
CA LEU A 396 -8.49 4.91 -6.51
C LEU A 396 -8.01 6.18 -5.80
N LEU A 397 -7.76 6.11 -4.51
CA LEU A 397 -7.18 7.21 -3.74
C LEU A 397 -5.65 7.09 -3.78
N THR A 398 -5.06 7.44 -4.91
CA THR A 398 -3.61 7.38 -5.14
C THR A 398 -3.20 8.29 -6.29
N ASP A 399 -1.97 8.82 -6.22
CA ASP A 399 -1.37 9.61 -7.29
C ASP A 399 -0.56 8.75 -8.30
N VAL A 400 -0.66 7.41 -8.19
CA VAL A 400 0.02 6.48 -9.10
C VAL A 400 -0.73 6.38 -10.40
N VAL A 401 -0.03 6.54 -11.52
CA VAL A 401 -0.58 6.33 -12.87
C VAL A 401 -0.58 4.85 -13.19
N LEU A 402 -1.74 4.32 -13.54
CA LEU A 402 -1.92 2.93 -13.95
C LEU A 402 -2.28 2.82 -15.43
N PRO A 403 -1.95 1.71 -16.10
CA PRO A 403 -2.29 1.47 -17.51
C PRO A 403 -3.77 1.07 -17.68
N ILE A 404 -4.68 1.86 -17.11
CA ILE A 404 -6.13 1.66 -17.19
C ILE A 404 -6.81 2.97 -17.57
N ALA A 405 -7.99 2.89 -18.19
CA ALA A 405 -8.81 4.05 -18.48
C ALA A 405 -9.53 4.52 -17.20
N VAL A 406 -9.44 5.82 -16.90
CA VAL A 406 -10.06 6.45 -15.74
C VAL A 406 -11.22 7.34 -16.22
N HIS A 407 -12.40 7.17 -15.64
CA HIS A 407 -13.59 7.92 -16.04
C HIS A 407 -13.64 9.34 -15.47
N ALA A 408 -13.04 9.53 -14.28
CA ALA A 408 -12.93 10.85 -13.66
C ALA A 408 -11.67 10.95 -12.81
N VAL A 409 -11.00 12.09 -12.87
CA VAL A 409 -9.91 12.47 -11.97
C VAL A 409 -10.40 13.62 -11.10
N LEU A 410 -10.38 13.43 -9.78
CA LEU A 410 -10.92 14.35 -8.79
C LEU A 410 -9.84 14.73 -7.78
N PRO A 411 -9.66 16.01 -7.43
CA PRO A 411 -8.83 16.38 -6.29
C PRO A 411 -9.52 15.99 -4.99
N TRP A 412 -8.74 15.59 -3.97
CA TRP A 412 -9.27 15.25 -2.64
C TRP A 412 -10.18 16.35 -2.06
N ASP A 413 -9.78 17.60 -2.21
CA ASP A 413 -10.50 18.74 -1.64
C ASP A 413 -11.94 18.87 -2.14
N ASP A 414 -12.23 18.34 -3.34
CA ASP A 414 -13.57 18.39 -3.93
C ASP A 414 -14.52 17.31 -3.36
N ILE A 415 -13.95 16.22 -2.82
CA ILE A 415 -14.74 15.08 -2.32
C ILE A 415 -14.51 14.80 -0.82
N CYS A 416 -13.59 15.53 -0.18
CA CYS A 416 -13.30 15.37 1.23
C CYS A 416 -14.57 15.58 2.07
N PRO A 417 -14.98 14.59 2.88
CA PRO A 417 -16.13 14.74 3.74
C PRO A 417 -15.95 15.88 4.74
N SER A 418 -16.95 16.73 4.85
CA SER A 418 -17.02 17.77 5.88
C SER A 418 -17.33 17.18 7.25
N ASP A 419 -17.11 17.94 8.32
CA ASP A 419 -17.49 17.50 9.69
C ASP A 419 -19.00 17.20 9.79
N HIS A 420 -19.80 17.82 8.98
CA HIS A 420 -21.24 17.50 8.91
C HIS A 420 -21.48 16.16 8.20
N ASP A 421 -20.73 15.84 7.15
CA ASP A 421 -20.81 14.53 6.52
C ASP A 421 -20.36 13.46 7.51
N VAL A 422 -19.32 13.74 8.30
CA VAL A 422 -18.89 12.87 9.41
C VAL A 422 -20.01 12.69 10.44
N MET A 423 -20.68 13.77 10.87
CA MET A 423 -21.84 13.71 11.78
C MET A 423 -22.95 12.85 11.16
N ALA A 424 -23.28 13.07 9.89
CA ALA A 424 -24.30 12.32 9.17
C ALA A 424 -23.99 10.82 9.10
N THR A 425 -22.74 10.43 8.87
CA THR A 425 -22.35 9.01 8.83
C THR A 425 -22.43 8.32 10.19
N ARG A 426 -22.51 9.09 11.29
CA ARG A 426 -22.82 8.59 12.65
C ARG A 426 -24.32 8.40 12.87
N GLY A 427 -25.13 8.65 11.85
CA GLY A 427 -26.57 8.42 11.85
C GLY A 427 -27.39 9.54 12.50
N VAL A 428 -26.82 10.73 12.71
CA VAL A 428 -27.53 11.88 13.32
C VAL A 428 -27.14 13.15 12.59
N ILE A 429 -28.10 14.04 12.38
CA ILE A 429 -27.87 15.43 12.01
C ILE A 429 -28.58 16.36 12.99
N LEU A 430 -27.80 17.18 13.66
CA LEU A 430 -28.29 18.28 14.49
C LEU A 430 -28.15 19.60 13.74
N GLU A 431 -29.15 20.48 13.86
CA GLU A 431 -29.13 21.80 13.22
C GLU A 431 -28.63 22.89 14.19
N ASN A 432 -28.81 22.69 15.48
CA ASN A 432 -28.45 23.68 16.48
C ASN A 432 -26.95 23.61 16.81
N ALA A 433 -26.23 24.72 16.61
CA ALA A 433 -24.78 24.79 16.81
C ALA A 433 -24.32 24.49 18.26
N ALA A 434 -25.14 24.78 19.27
CA ALA A 434 -24.79 24.45 20.66
C ALA A 434 -24.91 22.95 20.91
N ASP A 435 -25.94 22.32 20.35
CA ASP A 435 -26.14 20.87 20.47
C ASP A 435 -25.10 20.09 19.66
N MET A 436 -24.75 20.59 18.48
CA MET A 436 -23.65 20.03 17.67
C MET A 436 -22.33 19.99 18.47
N ALA A 437 -21.94 21.12 19.05
CA ALA A 437 -20.72 21.19 19.85
C ALA A 437 -20.78 20.32 21.11
N LYS A 438 -21.94 20.18 21.73
CA LYS A 438 -22.14 19.35 22.94
C LYS A 438 -22.11 17.86 22.60
N ALA A 439 -22.78 17.46 21.52
CA ALA A 439 -22.89 16.06 21.12
C ALA A 439 -21.63 15.53 20.38
N PHE A 440 -20.92 16.41 19.67
CA PHE A 440 -19.77 16.09 18.83
C PHE A 440 -18.57 17.02 19.12
N PRO A 441 -18.03 17.02 20.34
CA PRO A 441 -16.92 17.91 20.71
C PRO A 441 -15.63 17.61 19.93
N ASP A 442 -15.49 16.41 19.37
CA ASP A 442 -14.41 16.00 18.48
C ASP A 442 -14.50 16.64 17.09
N LEU A 443 -15.69 17.08 16.66
CA LEU A 443 -15.90 17.81 15.41
C LEU A 443 -15.92 19.32 15.64
N TRP A 444 -16.58 19.76 16.69
CA TRP A 444 -16.72 21.17 17.05
C TRP A 444 -16.38 21.41 18.52
N PRO A 445 -15.19 21.97 18.80
CA PRO A 445 -14.77 22.21 20.19
C PRO A 445 -15.59 23.31 20.88
N SER A 446 -16.36 24.10 20.12
CA SER A 446 -17.21 25.15 20.68
C SER A 446 -18.44 25.42 19.80
N ARG A 447 -19.46 26.05 20.42
CA ARG A 447 -20.67 26.55 19.72
C ARG A 447 -20.29 27.51 18.58
N GLU A 448 -19.31 28.37 18.79
CA GLU A 448 -18.85 29.37 17.83
C GLU A 448 -18.23 28.68 16.60
N ALA A 449 -17.46 27.61 16.83
CA ALA A 449 -16.88 26.79 15.77
C ALA A 449 -18.00 26.15 14.91
N ALA A 450 -18.98 25.52 15.55
CA ALA A 450 -20.14 24.94 14.86
C ALA A 450 -20.94 26.00 14.09
N LYS A 451 -21.20 27.17 14.71
CA LYS A 451 -21.93 28.28 14.08
C LYS A 451 -21.20 28.82 12.85
N LYS A 452 -19.88 29.03 12.96
CA LYS A 452 -19.03 29.51 11.85
C LYS A 452 -19.02 28.50 10.68
N GLN A 453 -19.00 27.24 10.98
CA GLN A 453 -19.04 26.19 9.96
C GLN A 453 -20.41 26.09 9.31
N ASN A 454 -21.51 26.21 10.08
CA ASN A 454 -22.87 26.31 9.53
C ASN A 454 -23.04 27.49 8.57
N GLN A 455 -22.41 28.65 8.86
CA GLN A 455 -22.47 29.83 8.01
C GLN A 455 -21.67 29.71 6.71
N ARG A 456 -20.56 28.98 6.72
CA ARG A 456 -19.70 28.74 5.55
C ARG A 456 -20.29 27.73 4.57
N ARG A 457 -21.34 27.05 4.97
CA ARG A 457 -21.97 26.01 4.22
C ARG A 457 -22.79 26.58 3.08
N GLY A 458 -22.41 26.26 1.85
CA GLY A 458 -23.37 26.19 0.75
C GLY A 458 -24.33 25.01 1.03
N THR A 459 -25.59 25.21 0.84
CA THR A 459 -26.74 24.40 1.26
C THR A 459 -26.81 22.95 0.75
N ASN A 460 -25.79 22.40 0.06
CA ASN A 460 -25.97 21.26 -0.84
C ASN A 460 -25.46 19.88 -0.37
N CYS A 461 -24.49 19.77 0.53
CA CYS A 461 -23.98 18.46 0.96
C CYS A 461 -24.85 17.75 2.02
N TYR A 462 -25.55 18.53 2.82
CA TYR A 462 -26.31 18.09 4.00
C TYR A 462 -27.55 17.27 3.68
N TYR A 463 -28.26 17.69 2.64
CA TYR A 463 -29.49 17.03 2.24
C TYR A 463 -29.25 15.75 1.46
N SER A 464 -28.07 15.57 0.87
CA SER A 464 -27.82 14.42 0.00
C SER A 464 -27.78 13.08 0.76
N TYR A 465 -27.26 13.05 2.00
CA TYR A 465 -27.20 11.80 2.75
C TYR A 465 -28.60 11.34 3.19
N PHE A 466 -29.37 12.21 3.82
CA PHE A 466 -30.69 11.87 4.36
C PHE A 466 -31.86 12.08 3.38
N SER A 467 -31.72 12.91 2.35
CA SER A 467 -32.72 13.05 1.28
C SER A 467 -32.62 11.95 0.21
N ASN A 468 -31.49 11.21 0.17
CA ASN A 468 -31.36 10.06 -0.68
C ASN A 468 -31.83 8.81 0.07
N SER A 469 -33.02 8.31 -0.26
CA SER A 469 -33.60 7.10 0.35
C SER A 469 -32.71 5.85 0.25
N ARG A 470 -31.73 5.84 -0.67
CA ARG A 470 -30.72 4.77 -0.76
C ARG A 470 -29.65 4.88 0.31
N LEU A 471 -29.29 6.11 0.71
CA LEU A 471 -28.25 6.34 1.72
C LEU A 471 -28.78 6.13 3.15
N SER A 472 -30.02 6.55 3.41
CA SER A 472 -30.68 6.36 4.71
C SER A 472 -32.13 5.98 4.52
N PRO A 473 -32.44 4.71 4.23
CA PRO A 473 -33.81 4.26 3.98
C PRO A 473 -34.72 4.30 5.21
N SER A 474 -34.13 4.41 6.41
CA SER A 474 -34.82 4.44 7.70
C SER A 474 -34.66 5.78 8.44
N SER A 475 -34.57 6.88 7.69
CA SER A 475 -34.43 8.21 8.32
C SER A 475 -35.75 8.69 8.94
N SER A 476 -35.66 9.28 10.15
CA SER A 476 -36.75 9.94 10.84
C SER A 476 -36.36 11.35 11.22
N ILE A 477 -37.34 12.27 11.23
CA ILE A 477 -37.20 13.63 11.73
C ILE A 477 -37.75 13.66 13.14
N VAL A 478 -37.01 14.27 14.06
CA VAL A 478 -37.44 14.49 15.44
C VAL A 478 -37.45 15.97 15.75
N THR A 479 -38.48 16.41 16.47
CA THR A 479 -38.51 17.71 17.13
C THR A 479 -38.23 17.51 18.60
N TYR A 480 -37.32 18.29 19.15
CA TYR A 480 -36.87 18.12 20.55
C TYR A 480 -36.51 19.44 21.20
N ARG A 481 -36.55 19.47 22.53
CA ARG A 481 -36.12 20.59 23.36
C ARG A 481 -35.48 20.07 24.63
N PRO A 482 -34.17 20.32 24.85
CA PRO A 482 -33.50 19.99 26.09
C PRO A 482 -34.10 20.76 27.29
N ALA A 483 -34.16 20.15 28.47
CA ALA A 483 -34.58 20.81 29.71
C ALA A 483 -33.65 21.99 30.03
N GLY A 484 -34.25 23.11 30.44
CA GLY A 484 -33.49 24.34 30.71
C GLY A 484 -33.12 25.16 29.46
N ALA A 485 -33.41 24.67 28.26
CA ALA A 485 -33.33 25.46 27.02
C ALA A 485 -34.54 26.40 26.90
N GLY A 486 -34.41 27.47 26.09
CA GLY A 486 -35.51 28.38 25.81
C GLY A 486 -36.72 27.65 25.17
N GLN A 487 -37.82 28.36 24.93
CA GLN A 487 -39.10 27.75 24.45
C GLN A 487 -39.10 27.23 23.02
N LYS A 488 -38.07 27.51 22.23
CA LYS A 488 -38.03 27.12 20.81
C LYS A 488 -37.62 25.65 20.66
N ASP A 489 -38.44 24.87 20.00
CA ASP A 489 -38.11 23.51 19.60
C ASP A 489 -37.01 23.49 18.52
N ARG A 490 -36.28 22.42 18.49
CA ARG A 490 -35.14 22.17 17.59
C ARG A 490 -35.42 20.93 16.80
N THR A 491 -34.83 20.83 15.62
CA THR A 491 -35.00 19.70 14.72
C THR A 491 -33.69 18.90 14.62
N ALA A 492 -33.82 17.59 14.56
CA ALA A 492 -32.76 16.67 14.24
C ALA A 492 -33.26 15.58 13.27
N ARG A 493 -32.33 14.95 12.56
CA ARG A 493 -32.61 13.77 11.74
C ARG A 493 -31.80 12.60 12.25
N PHE A 494 -32.43 11.43 12.27
CA PHE A 494 -31.82 10.20 12.72
C PHE A 494 -31.92 9.12 11.64
N ASP A 495 -30.85 8.37 11.42
CA ASP A 495 -30.88 7.07 10.77
C ASP A 495 -31.20 6.02 11.84
N LEU A 496 -32.42 5.49 11.81
CA LEU A 496 -32.89 4.51 12.80
C LEU A 496 -32.16 3.16 12.72
N ALA A 497 -31.50 2.87 11.58
CA ALA A 497 -30.66 1.68 11.47
C ALA A 497 -29.38 1.79 12.31
N LEU A 498 -28.87 3.00 12.52
CA LEU A 498 -27.68 3.29 13.32
C LEU A 498 -28.06 3.75 14.75
N ASN A 499 -29.14 4.50 14.90
CA ASN A 499 -29.62 5.05 16.16
C ASN A 499 -31.14 4.77 16.29
N PRO A 500 -31.50 3.53 16.71
CA PRO A 500 -32.91 3.10 16.74
C PRO A 500 -33.76 3.84 17.78
N GLU A 501 -33.13 4.41 18.81
CA GLU A 501 -33.80 5.11 19.91
C GLU A 501 -33.34 6.58 20.00
N PRO A 502 -33.90 7.48 19.17
CA PRO A 502 -33.49 8.88 19.10
C PRO A 502 -33.59 9.63 20.43
N LEU A 503 -34.65 9.39 21.23
CA LEU A 503 -34.83 10.01 22.54
C LEU A 503 -33.67 9.64 23.49
N VAL A 504 -33.38 8.35 23.61
CA VAL A 504 -32.30 7.86 24.48
C VAL A 504 -30.95 8.44 24.04
N TRP A 505 -30.72 8.52 22.72
CA TRP A 505 -29.51 9.13 22.17
C TRP A 505 -29.42 10.62 22.55
N LEU A 506 -30.52 11.40 22.37
CA LEU A 506 -30.56 12.82 22.69
C LEU A 506 -30.34 13.05 24.19
N GLU A 507 -31.00 12.30 25.06
CA GLU A 507 -30.85 12.42 26.52
C GLU A 507 -29.42 12.12 26.97
N ARG A 508 -28.79 11.11 26.39
CA ARG A 508 -27.38 10.76 26.68
C ARG A 508 -26.42 11.86 26.27
N GLN A 509 -26.65 12.52 25.13
CA GLN A 509 -25.75 13.54 24.58
C GLN A 509 -26.06 14.95 25.09
N LEU A 510 -27.31 15.30 25.26
CA LEU A 510 -27.76 16.66 25.52
C LEU A 510 -28.40 16.84 26.90
N GLY A 511 -28.62 15.74 27.65
CA GLY A 511 -29.33 15.76 28.94
C GLY A 511 -30.84 15.61 28.76
N PRO A 512 -31.64 15.68 29.88
CA PRO A 512 -33.08 15.45 29.86
C PRO A 512 -33.81 16.31 28.84
N MET A 513 -34.86 15.75 28.20
CA MET A 513 -35.69 16.46 27.21
C MET A 513 -36.94 17.03 27.87
N ALA A 514 -37.23 18.32 27.64
CA ALA A 514 -38.50 18.95 27.99
C ALA A 514 -39.59 18.72 26.96
N HIS A 515 -39.21 18.45 25.70
CA HIS A 515 -40.09 18.08 24.62
C HIS A 515 -39.37 17.10 23.69
N PHE A 516 -40.13 16.12 23.20
CA PHE A 516 -39.66 15.17 22.18
C PHE A 516 -40.88 14.67 21.38
N GLU A 517 -40.78 14.80 20.08
CA GLU A 517 -41.80 14.29 19.15
C GLU A 517 -41.07 13.69 17.94
N MET A 518 -41.47 12.48 17.60
CA MET A 518 -41.02 11.85 16.36
C MET A 518 -42.01 12.20 15.25
N VAL A 519 -41.54 12.98 14.31
CA VAL A 519 -42.33 13.25 13.08
C VAL A 519 -42.03 12.07 12.16
N ASP A 520 -43.00 11.15 12.06
CA ASP A 520 -42.93 10.11 11.05
C ASP A 520 -42.76 10.81 9.69
N ALA A 521 -41.59 10.66 9.09
CA ALA A 521 -41.43 10.90 7.69
C ALA A 521 -42.24 9.80 6.97
N GLY A 522 -43.55 9.89 7.07
CA GLY A 522 -44.47 9.08 6.28
C GLY A 522 -43.94 9.10 4.88
N GLY A 523 -43.68 7.92 4.33
CA GLY A 523 -42.91 7.73 3.12
C GLY A 523 -43.14 8.88 2.15
N LEU A 524 -42.10 9.66 1.90
CA LEU A 524 -42.13 10.73 0.91
C LEU A 524 -42.64 10.08 -0.37
N ASP A 525 -43.91 10.33 -0.70
CA ASP A 525 -44.50 9.86 -1.94
C ASP A 525 -43.59 10.37 -3.08
N PRO A 526 -42.95 9.51 -3.85
CA PRO A 526 -42.11 9.94 -4.97
C PRO A 526 -42.92 10.72 -6.03
N ALA A 527 -44.25 10.79 -5.91
CA ALA A 527 -45.17 11.53 -6.77
C ALA A 527 -45.57 12.92 -6.21
N ALA A 528 -45.07 13.35 -5.06
CA ALA A 528 -45.36 14.68 -4.54
C ALA A 528 -44.79 15.80 -5.45
N PRO A 529 -45.57 16.85 -5.75
CA PRO A 529 -45.18 17.89 -6.73
C PRO A 529 -43.86 18.61 -6.44
N ASP A 530 -43.44 18.72 -5.18
CA ASP A 530 -42.19 19.35 -4.80
C ASP A 530 -40.94 18.55 -5.21
N HIS A 531 -41.08 17.23 -5.43
CA HIS A 531 -39.95 16.41 -5.92
C HIS A 531 -39.68 16.59 -7.40
N ALA A 532 -40.69 16.96 -8.20
CA ALA A 532 -40.49 17.28 -9.62
C ALA A 532 -39.67 18.57 -9.78
N GLY A 533 -39.91 19.57 -8.92
CA GLY A 533 -39.10 20.80 -8.88
C GLY A 533 -37.66 20.59 -8.40
N ALA A 534 -37.47 19.77 -7.36
CA ALA A 534 -36.13 19.42 -6.85
C ALA A 534 -35.34 18.57 -7.86
N ARG A 535 -35.99 17.63 -8.54
CA ARG A 535 -35.42 16.82 -9.61
C ARG A 535 -35.03 17.66 -10.82
N ALA A 536 -35.92 18.56 -11.25
CA ALA A 536 -35.64 19.51 -12.32
C ALA A 536 -34.50 20.49 -11.94
N SER A 537 -34.42 20.90 -10.66
CA SER A 537 -33.34 21.74 -10.16
C SER A 537 -32.01 20.98 -10.10
N LEU A 538 -32.00 19.68 -9.75
CA LEU A 538 -30.82 18.82 -9.77
C LEU A 538 -30.37 18.51 -11.20
N GLU A 539 -31.29 18.26 -12.12
CA GLU A 539 -31.01 18.06 -13.54
C GLU A 539 -30.49 19.37 -14.18
N ALA A 540 -31.07 20.52 -13.82
CA ALA A 540 -30.58 21.82 -14.24
C ALA A 540 -29.21 22.18 -13.65
N LEU A 541 -28.93 21.79 -12.40
CA LEU A 541 -27.61 21.94 -11.77
C LEU A 541 -26.58 21.02 -12.42
N ALA A 542 -26.93 19.76 -12.68
CA ALA A 542 -26.09 18.80 -13.39
C ALA A 542 -25.79 19.31 -14.82
N ALA A 543 -26.77 19.83 -15.53
CA ALA A 543 -26.58 20.43 -16.84
C ALA A 543 -25.71 21.70 -16.80
N ARG A 544 -25.87 22.53 -15.75
CA ARG A 544 -25.01 23.73 -15.55
C ARG A 544 -23.56 23.35 -15.21
N LEU A 545 -23.35 22.33 -14.39
CA LEU A 545 -22.02 21.79 -14.08
C LEU A 545 -21.37 21.18 -15.32
N ASP A 546 -22.14 20.43 -16.12
CA ASP A 546 -21.67 19.84 -17.37
C ASP A 546 -21.34 20.93 -18.41
N ALA A 547 -22.18 21.99 -18.51
CA ALA A 547 -21.91 23.15 -19.36
C ALA A 547 -20.69 23.96 -18.89
N ALA A 548 -20.53 24.18 -17.58
CA ALA A 548 -19.36 24.88 -17.03
C ALA A 548 -18.08 24.06 -17.22
N LEU A 549 -18.15 22.73 -17.07
CA LEU A 549 -17.04 21.82 -17.32
C LEU A 549 -16.65 21.84 -18.81
N ARG A 550 -17.61 21.77 -19.72
CA ARG A 550 -17.36 21.88 -21.17
C ARG A 550 -16.78 23.23 -21.55
N GLN A 551 -17.25 24.32 -20.96
CA GLN A 551 -16.71 25.67 -21.19
C GLN A 551 -15.26 25.78 -20.70
N ARG A 552 -14.94 25.19 -19.55
CA ARG A 552 -13.57 25.14 -18.99
C ARG A 552 -12.65 24.31 -19.89
N ILE A 553 -13.09 23.12 -20.34
CA ILE A 553 -12.36 22.27 -21.28
C ILE A 553 -12.11 23.01 -22.60
N THR A 554 -13.10 23.73 -23.14
CA THR A 554 -12.96 24.50 -24.38
C THR A 554 -11.99 25.67 -24.20
N HIS A 555 -12.02 26.34 -23.05
CA HIS A 555 -11.07 27.41 -22.70
C HIS A 555 -9.64 26.89 -22.57
N ASP A 556 -9.43 25.76 -21.88
CA ASP A 556 -8.11 25.17 -21.72
C ASP A 556 -7.56 24.60 -23.04
N ARG A 557 -8.42 24.03 -23.91
CA ARG A 557 -8.06 23.66 -25.29
C ARG A 557 -7.63 24.87 -26.12
N GLY A 558 -8.31 26.01 -25.98
CA GLY A 558 -7.95 27.26 -26.63
C GLY A 558 -6.59 27.80 -26.16
N ARG A 559 -6.30 27.71 -24.87
CA ARG A 559 -4.99 28.09 -24.30
C ARG A 559 -3.88 27.15 -24.77
N LEU A 560 -4.10 25.84 -24.80
CA LEU A 560 -3.14 24.86 -25.31
C LEU A 560 -2.88 25.08 -26.82
N ALA A 561 -3.91 25.27 -27.64
CA ALA A 561 -3.73 25.57 -29.07
C ALA A 561 -2.92 26.85 -29.31
N THR A 562 -3.11 27.87 -28.46
CA THR A 562 -2.33 29.14 -28.52
C THR A 562 -0.88 28.91 -28.08
N LEU A 563 -0.64 28.04 -27.08
CA LEU A 563 0.69 27.65 -26.65
C LEU A 563 1.43 26.87 -27.74
N PHE A 564 0.75 25.89 -28.36
CA PHE A 564 1.32 25.12 -29.48
C PHE A 564 1.69 26.02 -30.66
N LYS A 565 0.82 26.94 -31.07
CA LYS A 565 1.15 27.92 -32.12
C LYS A 565 2.36 28.83 -31.78
N ARG A 566 2.53 29.18 -30.48
CA ARG A 566 3.70 29.94 -30.02
C ARG A 566 4.96 29.09 -30.02
N MET A 567 4.88 27.80 -29.71
CA MET A 567 6.01 26.87 -29.77
C MET A 567 6.42 26.58 -31.21
N GLU A 568 5.48 26.40 -32.13
CA GLU A 568 5.76 26.25 -33.58
C GLU A 568 6.40 27.52 -34.17
N ALA A 569 5.95 28.71 -33.75
CA ALA A 569 6.53 29.99 -34.20
C ALA A 569 7.92 30.31 -33.57
N ALA A 570 8.32 29.57 -32.51
CA ALA A 570 9.61 29.72 -31.85
C ALA A 570 10.66 28.69 -32.31
N GLN A 571 10.33 27.76 -33.21
CA GLN A 571 11.31 26.86 -33.80
C GLN A 571 12.15 27.63 -34.85
N PRO A 572 13.48 27.56 -34.78
CA PRO A 572 14.32 28.18 -35.80
C PRO A 572 14.10 27.47 -37.15
N ASP A 573 14.09 28.26 -38.22
CA ASP A 573 13.93 27.79 -39.60
C ASP A 573 15.05 26.77 -39.95
N PRO A 574 14.77 25.52 -40.28
CA PRO A 574 15.78 24.52 -40.62
C PRO A 574 16.49 24.77 -41.96
N ALA A 575 16.18 25.90 -42.63
CA ALA A 575 16.81 26.29 -43.89
C ALA A 575 17.90 27.41 -43.74
N ALA A 576 18.30 27.70 -42.48
CA ALA A 576 19.30 28.76 -42.20
C ALA A 576 20.68 28.21 -41.75
N GLU A 577 21.04 26.96 -42.12
CA GLU A 577 22.41 26.42 -42.12
C GLU A 577 22.87 26.06 -43.52
#